data_0b268604ff2dff42f46519ee3bdaabf3
#
_entry.id   0b268604ff2dff42f46519ee3bdaabf3
#
_cell.length_a   1.000
_cell.length_b   1.000
_cell.length_c   1.000
_cell.angle_alpha   90.00
_cell.angle_beta   90.00
_cell.angle_gamma   90.00
#
_symmetry.space_group_name_H-M   'P 1'
#
loop_
_entity.id
_entity.type
_entity.pdbx_description
1 polymer ?
#
loop_
_entity_poly.entity_id
_entity_poly.type
_entity_poly.pdbx_seq_one_letter_code
_entity_poly.pdbx_strand_id
1 'polypeptide(L)'
;MKIRKDLCRVEKDGFFGAYFQNPVETDRCIIALLGDDIDDRMAVSGAKWLQGRNCNVMTMAPARKDYGYHSYPLERFEKASAVIRQKGNRKIGIVGGSTTGMLALAAASHYPEITLTIAMTPCDFIIMCTEQSCKP
;
A
#
# COMPACT_ATOMS: atom_id res chain seq x y z
N MET A 1 20.16 7.53 11.07
CA MET A 1 18.90 8.23 11.38
C MET A 1 17.76 7.23 11.51
N LYS A 2 17.08 7.24 12.63
CA LYS A 2 15.98 6.29 12.88
C LYS A 2 14.76 6.76 12.09
N ILE A 3 14.32 5.97 11.12
CA ILE A 3 13.11 6.26 10.36
C ILE A 3 11.91 6.11 11.30
N ARG A 4 11.12 7.16 11.46
CA ARG A 4 9.88 7.09 12.23
C ARG A 4 8.86 6.23 11.48
N LYS A 5 8.38 5.21 12.14
CA LYS A 5 7.40 4.25 11.62
C LYS A 5 6.20 4.18 12.56
N ASP A 6 5.02 4.46 12.04
CA ASP A 6 3.76 4.31 12.77
C ASP A 6 3.00 3.10 12.22
N LEU A 7 2.66 2.15 13.07
CA LEU A 7 1.93 0.95 12.68
C LEU A 7 0.43 1.20 12.61
N CYS A 8 -0.18 0.72 11.55
CA CYS A 8 -1.64 0.65 11.39
C CYS A 8 -2.10 -0.80 11.53
N ARG A 9 -3.17 -1.01 12.28
CA ARG A 9 -3.72 -2.34 12.57
C ARG A 9 -5.17 -2.43 12.15
N VAL A 10 -5.59 -3.61 11.70
CA VAL A 10 -6.94 -3.84 11.20
C VAL A 10 -8.01 -3.44 12.22
N GLU A 11 -7.82 -3.80 13.50
CA GLU A 11 -8.79 -3.55 14.57
C GLU A 11 -8.98 -2.05 14.86
N LYS A 12 -7.94 -1.26 14.65
CA LYS A 12 -7.95 0.17 14.95
C LYS A 12 -8.15 1.03 13.71
N ASP A 13 -7.42 0.72 12.64
CA ASP A 13 -7.31 1.58 11.47
C ASP A 13 -8.09 1.04 10.27
N GLY A 14 -8.57 -0.19 10.35
CA GLY A 14 -9.30 -0.86 9.27
C GLY A 14 -8.41 -1.48 8.18
N PHE A 15 -7.09 -1.49 8.38
CA PHE A 15 -6.13 -2.13 7.49
C PHE A 15 -4.82 -2.39 8.23
N PHE A 16 -3.97 -3.24 7.66
CA PHE A 16 -2.63 -3.52 8.18
C PHE A 16 -1.58 -2.83 7.32
N GLY A 17 -0.77 -1.97 7.94
CA GLY A 17 0.23 -1.19 7.24
C GLY A 17 1.22 -0.50 8.16
N ALA A 18 2.20 0.18 7.58
CA ALA A 18 3.15 1.01 8.30
C ALA A 18 3.38 2.32 7.57
N TYR A 19 3.26 3.41 8.30
CA TYR A 19 3.52 4.75 7.77
C TYR A 19 4.94 5.17 8.11
N PHE A 20 5.72 5.46 7.08
CA PHE A 20 7.10 5.95 7.17
C PHE A 20 7.11 7.45 6.84
N GLN A 21 7.32 8.26 7.86
CA GLN A 21 7.40 9.69 7.66
C GLN A 21 8.75 10.09 7.08
N ASN A 22 8.74 10.90 6.02
CA ASN A 22 9.95 11.47 5.47
C ASN A 22 10.55 12.47 6.47
N PRO A 23 11.87 12.45 6.69
CA PRO A 23 12.55 13.48 7.48
C PRO A 23 12.40 14.89 6.93
N VAL A 24 12.25 15.02 5.62
CA VAL A 24 11.95 16.28 4.95
C VAL A 24 10.43 16.41 4.83
N GLU A 25 9.91 17.57 5.24
CA GLU A 25 8.49 17.84 5.17
C GLU A 25 7.96 17.72 3.74
N THR A 26 6.87 16.97 3.58
CA THR A 26 6.19 16.76 2.31
C THR A 26 4.73 16.45 2.53
N ASP A 27 3.89 16.83 1.58
CA ASP A 27 2.45 16.52 1.55
C ASP A 27 2.11 15.38 0.57
N ARG A 28 3.12 14.63 0.15
CA ARG A 28 3.00 13.51 -0.79
C ARG A 28 3.19 12.20 -0.07
N CYS A 29 2.30 11.25 -0.30
CA CYS A 29 2.44 9.90 0.23
C CYS A 29 2.19 8.86 -0.86
N ILE A 30 3.03 7.83 -0.89
CA ILE A 30 2.88 6.68 -1.77
C ILE A 30 2.46 5.47 -0.94
N ILE A 31 1.35 4.86 -1.30
CA ILE A 31 0.98 3.53 -0.82
C ILE A 31 1.86 2.52 -1.55
N ALA A 32 2.71 1.81 -0.83
CA ALA A 32 3.66 0.86 -1.40
C ALA A 32 3.25 -0.58 -1.09
N LEU A 33 2.89 -1.31 -2.12
CA LEU A 33 2.52 -2.72 -2.07
C LEU A 33 3.74 -3.58 -2.47
N LEU A 34 4.86 -3.31 -1.83
CA LEU A 34 6.14 -3.96 -2.10
C LEU A 34 6.54 -4.82 -0.90
N GLY A 35 6.98 -6.05 -1.18
CA GLY A 35 7.36 -7.00 -0.14
C GLY A 35 6.19 -7.87 0.34
N ASP A 36 6.52 -8.85 1.15
CA ASP A 36 5.56 -9.82 1.71
C ASP A 36 5.03 -9.38 3.08
N ASP A 37 5.67 -8.42 3.72
CA ASP A 37 5.24 -7.83 4.99
C ASP A 37 5.48 -6.32 4.97
N ILE A 38 4.84 -5.60 5.86
CA ILE A 38 4.87 -4.12 5.90
C ILE A 38 6.26 -3.54 6.20
N ASP A 39 7.13 -4.32 6.79
CA ASP A 39 8.48 -3.91 7.20
C ASP A 39 9.55 -4.94 6.90
N ASP A 40 9.31 -5.83 5.95
CA ASP A 40 10.35 -6.73 5.46
C ASP A 40 11.43 -5.94 4.67
N ARG A 41 12.47 -6.65 4.27
CA ARG A 41 13.60 -6.03 3.57
C ARG A 41 13.19 -5.28 2.30
N MET A 42 12.26 -5.83 1.52
CA MET A 42 11.79 -5.20 0.28
C MET A 42 10.93 -3.98 0.57
N ALA A 43 10.00 -4.08 1.51
CA ALA A 43 9.15 -2.97 1.92
C ALA A 43 9.97 -1.79 2.44
N VAL A 44 10.94 -2.05 3.33
CA VAL A 44 11.83 -1.01 3.88
C VAL A 44 12.73 -0.40 2.81
N SER A 45 13.29 -1.21 1.91
CA SER A 45 14.11 -0.70 0.81
C SER A 45 13.30 0.17 -0.15
N GLY A 46 12.09 -0.26 -0.49
CA GLY A 46 11.16 0.52 -1.30
C GLY A 46 10.77 1.84 -0.63
N ALA A 47 10.46 1.79 0.66
CA ALA A 47 10.15 2.99 1.43
C ALA A 47 11.30 4.00 1.43
N LYS A 48 12.53 3.55 1.67
CA LYS A 48 13.72 4.42 1.62
C LYS A 48 13.92 5.03 0.24
N TRP A 49 13.74 4.26 -0.81
CA TRP A 49 13.88 4.73 -2.18
C TRP A 49 12.85 5.82 -2.50
N LEU A 50 11.60 5.63 -2.09
CA LEU A 50 10.52 6.62 -2.26
C LEU A 50 10.74 7.86 -1.39
N GLN A 51 11.23 7.69 -0.16
CA GLN A 51 11.59 8.83 0.70
C GLN A 51 12.68 9.69 0.08
N GLY A 52 13.64 9.09 -0.62
CA GLY A 52 14.65 9.82 -1.38
C GLY A 52 14.07 10.66 -2.53
N ARG A 53 12.79 10.47 -2.87
CA ARG A 53 12.03 11.23 -3.87
C ARG A 53 11.00 12.17 -3.25
N ASN A 54 11.24 12.53 -2.00
CA ASN A 54 10.43 13.50 -1.27
C ASN A 54 8.98 13.04 -1.06
N CYS A 55 8.79 11.78 -0.71
CA CYS A 55 7.48 11.20 -0.37
C CYS A 55 7.49 10.60 1.03
N ASN A 56 6.37 10.70 1.74
CA ASN A 56 6.02 9.77 2.82
C ASN A 56 5.61 8.44 2.20
N VAL A 57 5.64 7.37 2.96
CA VAL A 57 5.31 6.04 2.45
C VAL A 57 4.38 5.32 3.41
N MET A 58 3.30 4.76 2.88
CA MET A 58 2.44 3.82 3.57
C MET A 58 2.66 2.43 2.98
N THR A 59 3.37 1.55 3.67
CA THR A 59 3.49 0.15 3.23
C THR A 59 2.26 -0.64 3.63
N MET A 60 1.80 -1.51 2.73
CA MET A 60 0.73 -2.46 2.99
C MET A 60 1.15 -3.84 2.47
N ALA A 61 0.75 -4.88 3.17
CA ALA A 61 1.11 -6.26 2.84
C ALA A 61 -0.15 -7.12 2.73
N PRO A 62 -0.84 -7.09 1.60
CA PRO A 62 -2.07 -7.86 1.41
C PRO A 62 -1.91 -9.36 1.60
N ALA A 63 -0.72 -9.90 1.33
CA ALA A 63 -0.45 -11.35 1.37
C ALA A 63 -0.38 -11.94 2.77
N ARG A 64 0.01 -11.14 3.76
CA ARG A 64 0.27 -11.63 5.13
C ARG A 64 -0.46 -10.77 6.15
N LYS A 65 -0.78 -11.35 7.28
CA LYS A 65 -1.31 -10.68 8.48
C LYS A 65 -2.54 -9.78 8.28
N ASP A 66 -2.96 -9.51 7.04
CA ASP A 66 -4.16 -8.77 6.74
C ASP A 66 -5.22 -9.70 6.14
N TYR A 67 -5.20 -9.95 4.86
CA TYR A 67 -6.26 -10.72 4.20
C TYR A 67 -5.74 -11.79 3.25
N GLY A 68 -4.64 -11.54 2.59
CA GLY A 68 -4.10 -12.35 1.50
C GLY A 68 -4.32 -11.67 0.15
N TYR A 69 -3.74 -12.27 -0.90
CA TYR A 69 -3.83 -11.70 -2.25
C TYR A 69 -5.22 -11.91 -2.89
N HIS A 70 -5.95 -12.92 -2.43
CA HIS A 70 -7.23 -13.30 -3.01
C HIS A 70 -8.34 -12.47 -2.39
N SER A 71 -9.17 -11.88 -3.23
CA SER A 71 -10.34 -11.10 -2.80
C SER A 71 -10.01 -10.01 -1.77
N TYR A 72 -8.85 -9.36 -1.93
CA TYR A 72 -8.44 -8.30 -1.01
C TYR A 72 -9.47 -7.16 -1.01
N PRO A 73 -9.98 -6.78 0.17
CA PRO A 73 -11.02 -5.75 0.25
C PRO A 73 -10.46 -4.38 -0.17
N LEU A 74 -10.98 -3.81 -1.25
CA LEU A 74 -10.52 -2.49 -1.74
C LEU A 74 -10.80 -1.37 -0.74
N GLU A 75 -11.75 -1.54 0.16
CA GLU A 75 -12.05 -0.61 1.25
C GLU A 75 -10.87 -0.36 2.17
N ARG A 76 -9.92 -1.26 2.21
CA ARG A 76 -8.67 -1.09 2.97
C ARG A 76 -7.83 0.06 2.42
N PHE A 77 -7.85 0.28 1.12
CA PHE A 77 -7.19 1.43 0.49
C PHE A 77 -7.88 2.75 0.82
N GLU A 78 -9.19 2.74 0.94
CA GLU A 78 -9.94 3.90 1.42
C GLU A 78 -9.55 4.25 2.85
N LYS A 79 -9.47 3.26 3.73
CA LYS A 79 -9.01 3.44 5.13
C LYS A 79 -7.57 3.96 5.20
N ALA A 80 -6.68 3.40 4.38
CA ALA A 80 -5.30 3.87 4.29
C ALA A 80 -5.23 5.31 3.82
N SER A 81 -5.99 5.68 2.79
CA SER A 81 -6.07 7.05 2.28
C SER A 81 -6.56 8.03 3.35
N ALA A 82 -7.53 7.63 4.17
CA ALA A 82 -8.01 8.46 5.27
C ALA A 82 -6.92 8.73 6.32
N VAL A 83 -6.17 7.71 6.71
CA VAL A 83 -5.03 7.86 7.65
C VAL A 83 -3.95 8.74 7.04
N ILE A 84 -3.62 8.55 5.77
CA ILE A 84 -2.63 9.34 5.05
C ILE A 84 -3.01 10.83 5.05
N ARG A 85 -4.29 11.14 4.79
CA ARG A 85 -4.79 12.51 4.82
C ARG A 85 -4.76 13.12 6.22
N GLN A 86 -5.11 12.36 7.25
CA GLN A 86 -5.04 12.81 8.65
C GLN A 86 -3.60 13.18 9.06
N LYS A 87 -2.60 12.58 8.42
CA LYS A 87 -1.18 12.90 8.65
C LYS A 87 -0.69 14.11 7.84
N GLY A 88 -1.58 14.81 7.13
CA GLY A 88 -1.27 16.04 6.42
C GLY A 88 -0.89 15.86 4.95
N ASN A 89 -1.02 14.67 4.39
CA ASN A 89 -0.73 14.44 2.98
C ASN A 89 -1.95 14.81 2.13
N ARG A 90 -1.72 15.59 1.08
CA ARG A 90 -2.76 15.99 0.12
C ARG A 90 -2.70 15.20 -1.19
N LYS A 91 -1.53 14.64 -1.52
CA LYS A 91 -1.30 13.89 -2.75
C LYS A 91 -1.01 12.44 -2.41
N ILE A 92 -1.77 11.54 -2.99
CA ILE A 92 -1.66 10.09 -2.75
C ILE A 92 -1.38 9.40 -4.06
N GLY A 93 -0.32 8.60 -4.07
CA GLY A 93 -0.01 7.66 -5.14
C GLY A 93 0.00 6.23 -4.63
N ILE A 94 0.09 5.29 -5.55
CA ILE A 94 0.18 3.85 -5.24
C ILE A 94 1.18 3.18 -6.16
N VAL A 95 1.96 2.26 -5.62
CA VAL A 95 2.89 1.42 -6.39
C VAL A 95 2.73 -0.04 -6.00
N GLY A 96 2.70 -0.90 -6.99
CA GLY A 96 2.67 -2.35 -6.81
C GLY A 96 3.38 -3.08 -7.95
N GLY A 97 3.71 -4.35 -7.73
CA GLY A 97 4.34 -5.20 -8.72
C GLY A 97 3.61 -6.53 -8.88
N SER A 98 3.52 -7.06 -10.11
CA SER A 98 2.85 -8.33 -10.41
C SER A 98 1.41 -8.32 -9.85
N THR A 99 1.06 -9.24 -8.97
CA THR A 99 -0.28 -9.33 -8.33
C THR A 99 -0.67 -8.03 -7.62
N THR A 100 0.25 -7.41 -6.88
CA THR A 100 -0.02 -6.13 -6.23
C THR A 100 -0.04 -4.96 -7.21
N GLY A 101 0.54 -5.10 -8.40
CA GLY A 101 0.38 -4.16 -9.50
C GLY A 101 -1.08 -4.09 -9.97
N MET A 102 -1.76 -5.23 -10.04
CA MET A 102 -3.20 -5.27 -10.34
C MET A 102 -4.04 -4.65 -9.22
N LEU A 103 -3.69 -4.92 -7.95
CA LEU A 103 -4.36 -4.26 -6.83
C LEU A 103 -4.18 -2.74 -6.86
N ALA A 104 -3.00 -2.26 -7.23
CA ALA A 104 -2.74 -0.83 -7.39
C ALA A 104 -3.64 -0.20 -8.45
N LEU A 105 -3.77 -0.86 -9.61
CA LEU A 105 -4.66 -0.40 -10.68
C LEU A 105 -6.13 -0.43 -10.25
N ALA A 106 -6.55 -1.50 -9.58
CA ALA A 106 -7.92 -1.61 -9.08
C ALA A 106 -8.25 -0.53 -8.04
N ALA A 107 -7.36 -0.30 -7.08
CA ALA A 107 -7.53 0.77 -6.08
C ALA A 107 -7.64 2.15 -6.75
N ALA A 108 -6.73 2.45 -7.68
CA ALA A 108 -6.72 3.74 -8.39
C ALA A 108 -7.98 3.94 -9.24
N SER A 109 -8.56 2.87 -9.80
CA SER A 109 -9.79 2.96 -10.58
C SER A 109 -11.03 3.23 -9.73
N HIS A 110 -11.00 2.82 -8.45
CA HIS A 110 -12.12 3.01 -7.53
C HIS A 110 -12.03 4.29 -6.70
N TYR A 111 -10.81 4.75 -6.41
CA TYR A 111 -10.58 5.87 -5.50
C TYR A 111 -9.89 7.02 -6.23
N PRO A 112 -10.64 8.07 -6.64
CA PRO A 112 -10.10 9.20 -7.40
C PRO A 112 -9.07 10.03 -6.61
N GLU A 113 -9.00 9.90 -5.30
CA GLU A 113 -7.96 10.52 -4.48
C GLU A 113 -6.56 9.93 -4.73
N ILE A 114 -6.47 8.73 -5.30
CA ILE A 114 -5.21 8.13 -5.75
C ILE A 114 -4.93 8.67 -7.16
N THR A 115 -4.02 9.64 -7.27
CA THR A 115 -3.78 10.38 -8.50
C THR A 115 -2.52 9.96 -9.27
N LEU A 116 -1.70 9.09 -8.68
CA LEU A 116 -0.52 8.50 -9.32
C LEU A 116 -0.52 7.00 -9.11
N THR A 117 -0.36 6.24 -10.17
CA THR A 117 -0.26 4.77 -10.10
C THR A 117 0.98 4.30 -10.84
N ILE A 118 1.79 3.49 -10.15
CA ILE A 118 2.93 2.79 -10.74
C ILE A 118 2.65 1.30 -10.60
N ALA A 119 2.32 0.64 -11.71
CA ALA A 119 2.11 -0.80 -11.76
C ALA A 119 3.26 -1.44 -12.55
N MET A 120 4.11 -2.19 -11.87
CA MET A 120 5.24 -2.88 -12.48
C MET A 120 4.82 -4.29 -12.86
N THR A 121 4.96 -4.64 -14.15
CA THR A 121 4.59 -5.96 -14.69
C THR A 121 3.26 -6.47 -14.13
N PRO A 122 2.16 -5.71 -14.27
CA PRO A 122 0.88 -6.13 -13.73
C PRO A 122 0.36 -7.36 -14.48
N CYS A 123 -0.37 -8.23 -13.79
CA CYS A 123 -1.12 -9.28 -14.44
C CYS A 123 -2.28 -8.68 -15.26
N ASP A 124 -2.76 -9.39 -16.26
CA ASP A 124 -3.91 -8.98 -17.07
C ASP A 124 -5.27 -9.39 -16.46
N PHE A 125 -5.25 -10.00 -15.29
CA PHE A 125 -6.46 -10.43 -14.57
C PHE A 125 -6.31 -10.18 -13.07
N ILE A 126 -7.41 -9.89 -12.41
CA ILE A 126 -7.49 -9.83 -10.97
C ILE A 126 -7.67 -11.25 -10.45
N ILE A 127 -6.80 -11.70 -9.55
CA ILE A 127 -6.96 -12.98 -8.89
C ILE A 127 -8.11 -12.87 -7.88
N MET A 128 -9.29 -13.21 -8.33
CA MET A 128 -10.48 -13.31 -7.49
C MET A 128 -10.72 -14.79 -7.20
N CYS A 129 -10.02 -15.33 -6.22
CA CYS A 129 -10.26 -16.69 -5.76
C CYS A 129 -11.14 -16.67 -4.52
N THR A 130 -12.25 -17.40 -4.57
CA THR A 130 -12.89 -17.85 -3.34
C THR A 130 -12.06 -19.01 -2.78
N GLU A 131 -12.16 -19.27 -1.47
CA GLU A 131 -11.46 -20.42 -0.85
C GLU A 131 -11.72 -21.75 -1.58
N GLN A 132 -12.86 -21.89 -2.24
CA GLN A 132 -13.24 -23.09 -3.00
C GLN A 132 -12.57 -23.16 -4.37
N SER A 133 -12.28 -22.03 -5.01
CA SER A 133 -11.71 -22.01 -6.37
C SER A 133 -10.19 -22.03 -6.40
N CYS A 134 -9.53 -21.83 -5.25
CA CYS A 134 -8.08 -21.85 -5.12
C CYS A 134 -7.52 -23.17 -4.57
N LYS A 135 -8.35 -24.16 -4.34
CA LYS A 135 -7.87 -25.52 -3.98
C LYS A 135 -7.30 -26.19 -5.24
N PRO A 136 -6.08 -26.74 -5.14
CA PRO A 136 -5.49 -27.50 -6.23
C PRO A 136 -6.31 -28.75 -6.57
#